data_0795bf3a65cb338843f5f014c4d14959
#
_entry.id   0795bf3a65cb338843f5f014c4d14959
#
_cell.length_a   1.000
_cell.length_b   1.000
_cell.length_c   1.000
_cell.angle_alpha   90.00
_cell.angle_beta   90.00
_cell.angle_gamma   90.00
#
_symmetry.space_group_name_H-M   'P 1'
#
loop_
_entity.id
_entity.type
_entity.pdbx_description
1 polymer ?
#
loop_
_entity_poly.entity_id
_entity_poly.type
_entity_poly.pdbx_seq_one_letter_code
_entity_poly.pdbx_strand_id
1 'polypeptide(L)'
;FSNYWLHNGYVTVDKQKMSKSLGNFITINSLKNKFSGQVIRLAMLNTHYTQPFDWNNEILETSKKNLDKWYEFYTDQEIDILDENLAFLLDDLNTPQMITNIHELYKKAKSGDSVSAQQLSASCKLLGLFNESKLKWEENKKTGKITADEIEDLISKRNLARSIKDFSTSDKIRDLLINKGVEISDQDGKTVWKYK
;
A
#
# COMPACT_ATOMS: atom_id res chain seq x y z
N PHE A 1 26.27 25.37 7.72
CA PHE A 1 25.68 24.17 8.27
C PHE A 1 24.63 23.58 7.29
N SER A 2 23.58 24.31 6.93
CA SER A 2 22.63 23.96 5.88
C SER A 2 22.26 25.20 5.06
N ASN A 3 22.18 25.03 3.72
CA ASN A 3 21.77 26.12 2.83
C ASN A 3 20.25 26.19 2.65
N TYR A 4 19.56 25.06 2.89
CA TYR A 4 18.12 24.93 2.73
C TYR A 4 17.51 24.23 3.93
N TRP A 5 16.37 24.70 4.40
CA TRP A 5 15.64 24.15 5.54
C TRP A 5 14.22 23.83 5.11
N LEU A 6 13.82 22.58 5.28
CA LEU A 6 12.44 22.14 5.12
C LEU A 6 11.89 21.68 6.46
N HIS A 7 10.67 22.09 6.79
CA HIS A 7 10.00 21.73 8.01
C HIS A 7 8.78 20.86 7.68
N ASN A 8 8.79 19.62 8.16
CA ASN A 8 7.68 18.69 7.96
C ASN A 8 6.61 18.90 9.04
N GLY A 9 5.36 18.60 8.67
CA GLY A 9 4.30 18.36 9.64
C GLY A 9 4.60 17.14 10.50
N TYR A 10 3.88 17.00 11.60
CA TYR A 10 3.98 15.86 12.50
C TYR A 10 3.04 14.72 12.06
N VAL A 11 3.29 13.52 12.60
CA VAL A 11 2.48 12.33 12.32
C VAL A 11 1.59 12.02 13.52
N THR A 12 0.32 11.79 13.25
CA THR A 12 -0.65 11.25 14.22
C THR A 12 -1.08 9.85 13.81
N VAL A 13 -1.72 9.13 14.70
CA VAL A 13 -2.36 7.84 14.45
C VAL A 13 -3.77 7.92 15.02
N ASP A 14 -4.77 7.77 14.15
CA ASP A 14 -6.18 7.92 14.51
C ASP A 14 -6.43 9.24 15.29
N LYS A 15 -5.87 10.35 14.77
CA LYS A 15 -5.94 11.71 15.33
C LYS A 15 -5.27 11.90 16.70
N GLN A 16 -4.56 10.89 17.19
CA GLN A 16 -3.81 10.97 18.44
C GLN A 16 -2.32 11.08 18.15
N LYS A 17 -1.58 11.78 19.02
CA LYS A 17 -0.13 11.89 18.91
C LYS A 17 0.50 10.49 18.94
N MET A 18 1.31 10.18 17.94
CA MET A 18 2.09 8.94 17.95
C MET A 18 3.09 8.95 19.10
N SER A 19 3.02 7.97 20.00
CA SER A 19 3.98 7.81 21.09
C SER A 19 4.14 6.37 21.53
N LYS A 20 5.33 6.02 22.01
CA LYS A 20 5.61 4.68 22.54
C LYS A 20 4.78 4.37 23.80
N SER A 21 4.53 5.38 24.64
CA SER A 21 3.75 5.25 25.87
C SER A 21 2.28 4.95 25.63
N LEU A 22 1.72 5.39 24.51
CA LEU A 22 0.33 5.11 24.11
C LEU A 22 0.20 3.77 23.34
N GLY A 23 1.32 3.11 23.01
CA GLY A 23 1.28 1.86 22.27
C GLY A 23 0.79 1.98 20.82
N ASN A 24 0.59 3.19 20.30
CA ASN A 24 0.10 3.48 18.95
C ASN A 24 1.22 3.75 17.95
N PHE A 25 2.43 3.30 18.25
CA PHE A 25 3.60 3.52 17.41
C PHE A 25 3.57 2.58 16.19
N ILE A 26 3.45 3.17 15.00
CA ILE A 26 3.43 2.45 13.72
C ILE A 26 4.77 2.65 13.03
N THR A 27 5.39 1.54 12.61
CA THR A 27 6.62 1.58 11.80
C THR A 27 6.31 1.29 10.34
N ILE A 28 7.11 1.83 9.42
CA ILE A 28 7.04 1.46 8.00
C ILE A 28 7.19 -0.04 7.82
N ASN A 29 8.04 -0.67 8.62
CA ASN A 29 8.27 -2.12 8.55
C ASN A 29 7.00 -2.92 8.89
N SER A 30 6.23 -2.49 9.91
CA SER A 30 4.95 -3.14 10.25
C SER A 30 3.88 -2.95 9.17
N LEU A 31 3.90 -1.81 8.47
CA LEU A 31 2.98 -1.55 7.37
C LEU A 31 3.31 -2.36 6.11
N LYS A 32 4.59 -2.57 5.81
CA LYS A 32 5.05 -3.35 4.65
C LYS A 32 4.57 -4.81 4.67
N ASN A 33 4.23 -5.34 5.84
CA ASN A 33 3.64 -6.67 5.95
C ASN A 33 2.19 -6.74 5.47
N LYS A 34 1.50 -5.59 5.38
CA LYS A 34 0.08 -5.50 5.01
C LYS A 34 -0.15 -4.80 3.67
N PHE A 35 0.70 -3.84 3.34
CA PHE A 35 0.56 -2.99 2.17
C PHE A 35 1.86 -2.91 1.38
N SER A 36 1.77 -2.84 0.07
CA SER A 36 2.95 -2.58 -0.77
C SER A 36 3.55 -1.21 -0.48
N GLY A 37 4.85 -1.04 -0.74
CA GLY A 37 5.53 0.23 -0.56
C GLY A 37 4.89 1.38 -1.35
N GLN A 38 4.32 1.09 -2.52
CA GLN A 38 3.60 2.08 -3.34
C GLN A 38 2.32 2.58 -2.66
N VAL A 39 1.57 1.70 -2.01
CA VAL A 39 0.36 2.06 -1.25
C VAL A 39 0.71 2.97 -0.09
N ILE A 40 1.74 2.61 0.68
CA ILE A 40 2.23 3.42 1.80
C ILE A 40 2.71 4.79 1.30
N ARG A 41 3.46 4.81 0.19
CA ARG A 41 3.94 6.06 -0.42
C ARG A 41 2.78 6.94 -0.87
N LEU A 42 1.80 6.41 -1.59
CA LEU A 42 0.64 7.17 -2.04
C LEU A 42 -0.17 7.71 -0.84
N ALA A 43 -0.35 6.92 0.22
CA ALA A 43 -1.01 7.38 1.44
C ALA A 43 -0.32 8.62 2.01
N MET A 44 1.01 8.64 2.08
CA MET A 44 1.78 9.79 2.56
C MET A 44 1.67 11.01 1.62
N LEU A 45 1.73 10.79 0.31
CA LEU A 45 1.68 11.86 -0.70
C LEU A 45 0.31 12.57 -0.77
N ASN A 46 -0.74 11.99 -0.21
CA ASN A 46 -2.06 12.64 -0.13
C ASN A 46 -2.09 13.87 0.78
N THR A 47 -1.08 14.05 1.62
CA THR A 47 -0.97 15.21 2.52
C THR A 47 0.28 16.00 2.14
N HIS A 48 0.14 17.33 2.08
CA HIS A 48 1.29 18.20 1.85
C HIS A 48 2.31 18.03 2.97
N TYR A 49 3.59 17.97 2.65
CA TYR A 49 4.65 17.65 3.63
C TYR A 49 4.69 18.58 4.85
N THR A 50 4.24 19.83 4.72
CA THR A 50 4.16 20.81 5.83
C THR A 50 2.97 20.58 6.75
N GLN A 51 1.97 19.78 6.34
CA GLN A 51 0.76 19.57 7.10
C GLN A 51 0.86 18.32 7.98
N PRO A 52 0.14 18.28 9.12
CA PRO A 52 0.03 17.08 9.93
C PRO A 52 -0.55 15.92 9.10
N PHE A 53 0.09 14.76 9.19
CA PHE A 53 -0.33 13.54 8.50
C PHE A 53 -0.91 12.54 9.50
N ASP A 54 -2.13 12.07 9.25
CA ASP A 54 -2.80 11.11 10.12
C ASP A 54 -2.81 9.70 9.53
N TRP A 55 -2.09 8.77 10.17
CA TRP A 55 -2.13 7.36 9.83
C TRP A 55 -3.43 6.75 10.30
N ASN A 56 -4.19 6.17 9.35
CA ASN A 56 -5.34 5.32 9.62
C ASN A 56 -5.49 4.27 8.51
N ASN A 57 -6.25 3.22 8.79
CA ASN A 57 -6.45 2.16 7.80
C ASN A 57 -7.23 2.64 6.56
N GLU A 58 -8.10 3.63 6.69
CA GLU A 58 -8.93 4.14 5.60
C GLU A 58 -8.08 4.75 4.48
N ILE A 59 -7.06 5.56 4.83
CA ILE A 59 -6.17 6.18 3.84
C ILE A 59 -5.36 5.12 3.08
N LEU A 60 -4.93 4.06 3.75
CA LEU A 60 -4.18 2.96 3.13
C LEU A 60 -5.06 2.16 2.15
N GLU A 61 -6.27 1.79 2.57
CA GLU A 61 -7.23 1.08 1.72
C GLU A 61 -7.67 1.94 0.52
N THR A 62 -7.88 3.24 0.73
CA THR A 62 -8.22 4.18 -0.34
C THR A 62 -7.07 4.31 -1.33
N SER A 63 -5.83 4.44 -0.84
CA SER A 63 -4.63 4.51 -1.67
C SER A 63 -4.45 3.23 -2.50
N LYS A 64 -4.69 2.07 -1.91
CA LYS A 64 -4.67 0.79 -2.63
C LYS A 64 -5.70 0.75 -3.75
N LYS A 65 -6.95 1.13 -3.46
CA LYS A 65 -8.03 1.19 -4.47
C LYS A 65 -7.71 2.16 -5.61
N ASN A 66 -7.06 3.27 -5.33
CA ASN A 66 -6.65 4.24 -6.34
C ASN A 66 -5.55 3.67 -7.23
N LEU A 67 -4.52 3.06 -6.66
CA LEU A 67 -3.47 2.39 -7.44
C LEU A 67 -4.05 1.25 -8.29
N ASP A 68 -4.96 0.44 -7.76
CA ASP A 68 -5.65 -0.61 -8.51
C ASP A 68 -6.33 -0.09 -9.78
N LYS A 69 -6.94 1.10 -9.71
CA LYS A 69 -7.57 1.77 -10.86
C LYS A 69 -6.53 2.34 -11.81
N TRP A 70 -5.51 3.02 -11.30
CA TRP A 70 -4.52 3.71 -12.12
C TRP A 70 -3.62 2.74 -12.89
N TYR A 71 -3.34 1.56 -12.34
CA TYR A 71 -2.61 0.50 -13.03
C TYR A 71 -3.29 0.00 -14.31
N GLU A 72 -4.58 0.29 -14.54
CA GLU A 72 -5.24 0.03 -15.82
C GLU A 72 -4.52 0.74 -16.97
N PHE A 73 -3.97 1.94 -16.69
CA PHE A 73 -3.28 2.80 -17.65
C PHE A 73 -1.74 2.79 -17.53
N TYR A 74 -1.21 1.79 -16.82
CA TYR A 74 0.24 1.60 -16.76
C TYR A 74 0.82 1.33 -18.15
N THR A 75 1.95 1.97 -18.47
CA THR A 75 2.77 1.66 -19.64
C THR A 75 4.24 1.64 -19.27
N ASP A 76 5.01 0.75 -19.90
CA ASP A 76 6.47 0.68 -19.77
C ASP A 76 7.19 1.79 -20.54
N GLN A 77 6.48 2.44 -21.48
CA GLN A 77 7.07 3.51 -22.28
C GLN A 77 7.50 4.68 -21.40
N GLU A 78 8.63 5.27 -21.73
CA GLU A 78 9.02 6.56 -21.19
C GLU A 78 8.20 7.64 -21.89
N ILE A 79 7.53 8.45 -21.09
CA ILE A 79 6.65 9.52 -21.54
C ILE A 79 7.05 10.78 -20.81
N ASP A 80 7.34 11.82 -21.57
CA ASP A 80 7.63 13.12 -21.01
C ASP A 80 6.36 13.67 -20.33
N ILE A 81 6.54 14.15 -19.11
CA ILE A 81 5.45 14.79 -18.39
C ILE A 81 5.24 16.20 -18.93
N LEU A 82 3.99 16.56 -19.18
CA LEU A 82 3.66 17.91 -19.63
C LEU A 82 3.89 18.93 -18.51
N ASP A 83 4.35 20.13 -18.89
CA ASP A 83 4.66 21.21 -17.95
C ASP A 83 3.48 21.55 -17.03
N GLU A 84 2.26 21.50 -17.56
CA GLU A 84 1.04 21.73 -16.77
C GLU A 84 0.85 20.71 -15.63
N ASN A 85 1.28 19.45 -15.84
CA ASN A 85 1.23 18.41 -14.83
C ASN A 85 2.40 18.51 -13.86
N LEU A 86 3.57 18.94 -14.34
CA LEU A 86 4.75 19.16 -13.52
C LEU A 86 4.61 20.38 -12.61
N ALA A 87 3.85 21.40 -13.04
CA ALA A 87 3.68 22.65 -12.32
C ALA A 87 3.24 22.47 -10.86
N PHE A 88 2.43 21.44 -10.58
CA PHE A 88 2.01 21.15 -9.19
C PHE A 88 3.17 20.81 -8.27
N LEU A 89 4.17 20.10 -8.76
CA LEU A 89 5.36 19.75 -7.96
C LEU A 89 6.38 20.90 -7.88
N LEU A 90 6.35 21.81 -8.84
CA LEU A 90 7.18 23.02 -8.82
C LEU A 90 6.61 24.08 -7.85
N ASP A 91 5.35 23.92 -7.42
CA ASP A 91 4.69 24.75 -6.41
C ASP A 91 4.83 24.08 -5.04
N ASP A 92 5.99 24.25 -4.41
CA ASP A 92 6.33 23.75 -3.07
C ASP A 92 6.00 22.24 -2.86
N LEU A 93 6.29 21.41 -3.86
CA LEU A 93 6.02 19.96 -3.83
C LEU A 93 4.55 19.63 -3.48
N ASN A 94 3.61 20.32 -4.11
CA ASN A 94 2.18 20.16 -3.89
C ASN A 94 1.65 18.81 -4.40
N THR A 95 2.08 17.74 -3.73
CA THR A 95 1.69 16.37 -4.08
C THR A 95 0.18 16.12 -3.97
N PRO A 96 -0.59 16.70 -3.02
CA PRO A 96 -2.04 16.55 -3.02
C PRO A 96 -2.71 17.08 -4.28
N GLN A 97 -2.25 18.22 -4.80
CA GLN A 97 -2.79 18.77 -6.03
C GLN A 97 -2.42 17.90 -7.25
N MET A 98 -1.18 17.38 -7.27
CA MET A 98 -0.75 16.44 -8.28
C MET A 98 -1.60 15.15 -8.27
N ILE A 99 -1.95 14.63 -7.11
CA ILE A 99 -2.84 13.46 -6.97
C ILE A 99 -4.26 13.79 -7.47
N THR A 100 -4.75 14.99 -7.16
CA THR A 100 -6.03 15.46 -7.69
C THR A 100 -6.01 15.49 -9.22
N ASN A 101 -4.94 15.99 -9.82
CA ASN A 101 -4.75 15.97 -11.26
C ASN A 101 -4.72 14.54 -11.83
N ILE A 102 -4.03 13.60 -11.17
CA ILE A 102 -4.05 12.19 -11.58
C ILE A 102 -5.47 11.62 -11.60
N HIS A 103 -6.33 11.99 -10.66
CA HIS A 103 -7.74 11.59 -10.68
C HIS A 103 -8.49 12.16 -11.89
N GLU A 104 -8.22 13.41 -12.29
CA GLU A 104 -8.82 14.00 -13.49
C GLU A 104 -8.30 13.34 -14.78
N LEU A 105 -6.98 13.08 -14.85
CA LEU A 105 -6.38 12.32 -15.95
C LEU A 105 -7.01 10.92 -16.05
N TYR A 106 -7.24 10.25 -14.93
CA TYR A 106 -7.91 8.95 -14.91
C TYR A 106 -9.32 9.03 -15.49
N LYS A 107 -10.12 10.03 -15.13
CA LYS A 107 -11.48 10.19 -15.68
C LYS A 107 -11.45 10.39 -17.20
N LYS A 108 -10.55 11.24 -17.70
CA LYS A 108 -10.37 11.47 -19.14
C LYS A 108 -9.87 10.22 -19.87
N ALA A 109 -8.89 9.52 -19.30
CA ALA A 109 -8.38 8.26 -19.86
C ALA A 109 -9.48 7.19 -19.96
N LYS A 110 -10.36 7.09 -18.95
CA LYS A 110 -11.53 6.19 -18.98
C LYS A 110 -12.53 6.54 -20.07
N SER A 111 -12.61 7.80 -20.50
CA SER A 111 -13.42 8.22 -21.64
C SER A 111 -12.74 8.06 -23.01
N GLY A 112 -11.52 7.49 -23.03
CA GLY A 112 -10.80 7.14 -24.26
C GLY A 112 -9.70 8.14 -24.66
N ASP A 113 -9.39 9.12 -23.82
CA ASP A 113 -8.29 10.07 -24.08
C ASP A 113 -6.92 9.40 -23.83
N SER A 114 -6.24 9.07 -24.92
CA SER A 114 -4.94 8.42 -24.89
C SER A 114 -3.82 9.31 -24.31
N VAL A 115 -3.90 10.62 -24.52
CA VAL A 115 -2.92 11.57 -23.98
C VAL A 115 -3.03 11.59 -22.45
N SER A 116 -4.23 11.69 -21.92
CA SER A 116 -4.46 11.62 -20.48
C SER A 116 -4.03 10.28 -19.87
N ALA A 117 -4.21 9.16 -20.58
CA ALA A 117 -3.73 7.86 -20.14
C ALA A 117 -2.19 7.82 -20.02
N GLN A 118 -1.49 8.39 -21.00
CA GLN A 118 -0.03 8.50 -20.99
C GLN A 118 0.45 9.43 -19.87
N GLN A 119 -0.16 10.58 -19.72
CA GLN A 119 0.19 11.57 -18.69
C GLN A 119 -0.10 11.05 -17.27
N LEU A 120 -1.14 10.26 -17.08
CA LEU A 120 -1.39 9.55 -15.83
C LEU A 120 -0.22 8.62 -15.48
N SER A 121 0.24 7.80 -16.44
CA SER A 121 1.35 6.88 -16.21
C SER A 121 2.65 7.63 -15.90
N ALA A 122 2.97 8.69 -16.65
CA ALA A 122 4.13 9.54 -16.41
C ALA A 122 4.09 10.19 -15.01
N SER A 123 2.93 10.75 -14.64
CA SER A 123 2.71 11.37 -13.34
C SER A 123 2.86 10.38 -12.17
N CYS A 124 2.33 9.18 -12.31
CA CYS A 124 2.50 8.13 -11.30
C CYS A 124 3.97 7.72 -11.16
N LYS A 125 4.69 7.53 -12.26
CA LYS A 125 6.12 7.20 -12.25
C LYS A 125 6.95 8.32 -11.61
N LEU A 126 6.67 9.59 -11.92
CA LEU A 126 7.34 10.74 -11.31
C LEU A 126 7.16 10.78 -9.79
N LEU A 127 5.98 10.43 -9.29
CA LEU A 127 5.71 10.30 -7.86
C LEU A 127 6.36 9.05 -7.22
N GLY A 128 7.10 8.23 -7.98
CA GLY A 128 7.70 6.98 -7.51
C GLY A 128 6.66 5.89 -7.23
N LEU A 129 5.53 5.98 -7.92
CA LEU A 129 4.53 4.93 -8.07
C LEU A 129 4.81 4.13 -9.34
N PHE A 130 4.08 3.05 -9.59
CA PHE A 130 4.30 2.21 -10.77
C PHE A 130 5.73 1.64 -10.86
N ASN A 131 6.30 1.25 -9.71
CA ASN A 131 7.64 0.70 -9.62
C ASN A 131 7.72 -0.80 -9.95
N GLU A 132 6.63 -1.40 -10.39
CA GLU A 132 6.54 -2.76 -10.89
C GLU A 132 5.62 -2.81 -12.12
N SER A 133 5.74 -3.86 -12.93
CA SER A 133 4.90 -4.02 -14.10
C SER A 133 3.43 -4.26 -13.73
N LYS A 134 2.51 -3.95 -14.65
CA LYS A 134 1.07 -4.21 -14.46
C LYS A 134 0.79 -5.68 -14.17
N LEU A 135 1.47 -6.60 -14.86
CA LEU A 135 1.31 -8.03 -14.63
C LEU A 135 1.66 -8.42 -13.19
N LYS A 136 2.80 -7.93 -12.70
CA LYS A 136 3.24 -8.19 -11.33
C LYS A 136 2.30 -7.58 -10.29
N TRP A 137 1.79 -6.37 -10.54
CA TRP A 137 0.77 -5.75 -9.69
C TRP A 137 -0.50 -6.60 -9.62
N GLU A 138 -0.99 -7.08 -10.77
CA GLU A 138 -2.18 -7.93 -10.84
C GLU A 138 -1.97 -9.31 -10.21
N GLU A 139 -0.79 -9.90 -10.34
CA GLU A 139 -0.42 -11.15 -9.66
C GLU A 139 -0.44 -10.96 -8.14
N ASN A 140 0.17 -9.89 -7.63
CA ASN A 140 0.17 -9.54 -6.22
C ASN A 140 -1.26 -9.28 -5.69
N LYS A 141 -2.13 -8.72 -6.52
CA LYS A 141 -3.55 -8.50 -6.21
C LYS A 141 -4.33 -9.81 -6.14
N LYS A 142 -4.13 -10.73 -7.09
CA LYS A 142 -4.79 -12.04 -7.15
C LYS A 142 -4.33 -12.95 -6.02
N THR A 143 -3.06 -12.90 -5.69
CA THR A 143 -2.51 -13.77 -4.66
C THR A 143 -2.93 -13.36 -3.26
N GLY A 144 -3.42 -12.11 -3.04
CA GLY A 144 -3.76 -11.62 -1.70
C GLY A 144 -2.77 -12.14 -0.67
N LYS A 145 -1.47 -12.19 -1.05
CA LYS A 145 -0.48 -12.97 -0.34
C LYS A 145 -0.39 -12.44 1.07
N ILE A 146 -0.95 -13.20 1.95
CA ILE A 146 -0.60 -13.17 3.35
C ILE A 146 0.92 -13.33 3.43
N THR A 147 1.59 -12.44 4.13
CA THR A 147 3.05 -12.48 4.26
C THR A 147 3.49 -13.70 5.07
N ALA A 148 4.74 -14.10 4.90
CA ALA A 148 5.30 -15.21 5.69
C ALA A 148 5.12 -14.97 7.21
N ASP A 149 5.35 -13.75 7.68
CA ASP A 149 5.19 -13.39 9.09
C ASP A 149 3.73 -13.50 9.57
N GLU A 150 2.77 -13.10 8.74
CA GLU A 150 1.33 -13.28 9.04
C GLU A 150 0.93 -14.76 9.04
N ILE A 151 1.53 -15.58 8.17
CA ILE A 151 1.31 -17.03 8.15
C ILE A 151 1.85 -17.64 9.45
N GLU A 152 3.06 -17.30 9.85
CA GLU A 152 3.68 -17.80 11.08
C GLU A 152 2.89 -17.38 12.34
N ASP A 153 2.40 -16.13 12.39
CA ASP A 153 1.53 -15.65 13.48
C ASP A 153 0.20 -16.43 13.54
N LEU A 154 -0.43 -16.66 12.39
CA LEU A 154 -1.65 -17.46 12.32
C LEU A 154 -1.41 -18.93 12.68
N ILE A 155 -0.30 -19.51 12.25
CA ILE A 155 0.10 -20.88 12.64
C ILE A 155 0.32 -20.96 14.16
N SER A 156 0.99 -19.97 14.75
CA SER A 156 1.21 -19.88 16.18
C SER A 156 -0.11 -19.82 16.95
N LYS A 157 -1.05 -18.97 16.51
CA LYS A 157 -2.40 -18.87 17.09
C LYS A 157 -3.19 -20.17 16.92
N ARG A 158 -3.10 -20.84 15.76
CA ARG A 158 -3.71 -22.15 15.52
C ARG A 158 -3.17 -23.20 16.47
N ASN A 159 -1.85 -23.26 16.65
CA ASN A 159 -1.22 -24.23 17.54
C ASN A 159 -1.58 -23.98 19.00
N LEU A 160 -1.69 -22.72 19.44
CA LEU A 160 -2.19 -22.34 20.75
C LEU A 160 -3.65 -22.79 20.95
N ALA A 161 -4.53 -22.52 19.98
CA ALA A 161 -5.93 -22.96 20.02
C ALA A 161 -6.02 -24.49 20.15
N ARG A 162 -5.20 -25.25 19.42
CA ARG A 162 -5.14 -26.72 19.55
C ARG A 162 -4.68 -27.17 20.92
N SER A 163 -3.70 -26.49 21.52
CA SER A 163 -3.16 -26.85 22.83
C SER A 163 -4.22 -26.70 23.95
N ILE A 164 -5.12 -25.72 23.81
CA ILE A 164 -6.24 -25.52 24.75
C ILE A 164 -7.53 -26.23 24.31
N LYS A 165 -7.44 -27.09 23.28
CA LYS A 165 -8.56 -27.87 22.69
C LYS A 165 -9.68 -27.01 22.08
N ASP A 166 -9.41 -25.75 21.71
CA ASP A 166 -10.31 -24.91 20.92
C ASP A 166 -10.19 -25.24 19.42
N PHE A 167 -10.81 -26.37 19.04
CA PHE A 167 -10.77 -26.84 17.66
C PHE A 167 -11.51 -25.91 16.71
N SER A 168 -12.57 -25.22 17.18
CA SER A 168 -13.33 -24.27 16.37
C SER A 168 -12.47 -23.12 15.86
N THR A 169 -11.67 -22.50 16.74
CA THR A 169 -10.74 -21.43 16.35
C THR A 169 -9.61 -21.97 15.47
N SER A 170 -9.08 -23.17 15.77
CA SER A 170 -8.05 -23.82 14.95
C SER A 170 -8.52 -24.05 13.50
N ASP A 171 -9.76 -24.53 13.30
CA ASP A 171 -10.31 -24.78 11.97
C ASP A 171 -10.60 -23.49 11.22
N LYS A 172 -11.12 -22.46 11.86
CA LYS A 172 -11.30 -21.13 11.26
C LYS A 172 -9.97 -20.55 10.74
N ILE A 173 -8.89 -20.70 11.49
CA ILE A 173 -7.56 -20.24 11.08
C ILE A 173 -7.06 -21.06 9.89
N ARG A 174 -7.28 -22.37 9.88
CA ARG A 174 -6.93 -23.23 8.75
C ARG A 174 -7.67 -22.82 7.48
N ASP A 175 -8.98 -22.61 7.56
CA ASP A 175 -9.80 -22.19 6.42
C ASP A 175 -9.38 -20.80 5.93
N LEU A 176 -9.03 -19.88 6.83
CA LEU A 176 -8.50 -18.56 6.47
C LEU A 176 -7.20 -18.69 5.67
N LEU A 177 -6.26 -19.53 6.09
CA LEU A 177 -5.00 -19.77 5.39
C LEU A 177 -5.24 -20.39 4.02
N ILE A 178 -6.13 -21.38 3.92
CA ILE A 178 -6.52 -22.02 2.64
C ILE A 178 -7.12 -21.00 1.69
N ASN A 179 -8.03 -20.16 2.16
CA ASN A 179 -8.66 -19.09 1.37
C ASN A 179 -7.66 -18.01 0.91
N LYS A 180 -6.56 -17.85 1.63
CA LYS A 180 -5.44 -16.98 1.29
C LYS A 180 -4.40 -17.67 0.37
N GLY A 181 -4.68 -18.86 -0.12
CA GLY A 181 -3.79 -19.62 -1.01
C GLY A 181 -2.58 -20.23 -0.30
N VAL A 182 -2.68 -20.47 1.00
CA VAL A 182 -1.64 -21.15 1.79
C VAL A 182 -2.10 -22.56 2.12
N GLU A 183 -1.29 -23.54 1.77
CA GLU A 183 -1.47 -24.93 2.16
C GLU A 183 -0.63 -25.21 3.41
N ILE A 184 -1.26 -25.73 4.46
CA ILE A 184 -0.59 -26.11 5.70
C ILE A 184 -0.66 -27.62 5.90
N SER A 185 0.41 -28.20 6.39
CA SER A 185 0.50 -29.62 6.79
C SER A 185 1.23 -29.75 8.12
N ASP A 186 0.78 -30.70 8.93
CA ASP A 186 1.45 -31.01 10.21
C ASP A 186 2.42 -32.17 9.96
N GLN A 187 3.74 -31.93 10.15
CA GLN A 187 4.82 -32.91 9.98
C GLN A 187 5.69 -32.89 11.24
N ASP A 188 5.92 -34.07 11.82
CA ASP A 188 6.79 -34.25 13.00
C ASP A 188 6.49 -33.32 14.17
N GLY A 189 5.20 -33.03 14.41
CA GLY A 189 4.75 -32.15 15.47
C GLY A 189 4.91 -30.65 15.19
N LYS A 190 5.31 -30.27 13.97
CA LYS A 190 5.39 -28.88 13.50
C LYS A 190 4.44 -28.67 12.34
N THR A 191 3.83 -27.49 12.29
CA THR A 191 3.04 -27.07 11.12
C THR A 191 3.99 -26.46 10.10
N VAL A 192 4.05 -27.04 8.91
CA VAL A 192 4.76 -26.51 7.74
C VAL A 192 3.76 -25.96 6.74
N TRP A 193 4.18 -24.99 5.96
CA TRP A 193 3.31 -24.33 4.99
C TRP A 193 4.02 -24.05 3.66
N LYS A 194 3.23 -23.93 2.60
CA LYS A 194 3.67 -23.46 1.28
C LYS A 194 2.55 -22.67 0.61
N TYR A 195 2.90 -21.75 -0.28
CA TYR A 195 1.91 -21.14 -1.17
C TYR A 195 1.45 -22.17 -2.21
N LYS A 196 0.13 -22.15 -2.52
CA LYS A 196 -0.46 -22.92 -3.61
C LYS A 196 -0.08 -22.34 -4.96
#